data_c6effe1ce18e0558a8a033acc8a3e646
#
_entry.id   c6effe1ce18e0558a8a033acc8a3e646
#
_cell.length_a   1.000
_cell.length_b   1.000
_cell.length_c   1.000
_cell.angle_alpha   90.00
_cell.angle_beta   90.00
_cell.angle_gamma   90.00
#
_symmetry.space_group_name_H-M   'P 1'
#
loop_
_entity.id
_entity.type
_entity.pdbx_description
1 polymer ?
#
loop_
_entity_poly.entity_id
_entity_poly.type
_entity_poly.pdbx_seq_one_letter_code
_entity_poly.pdbx_strand_id
1 'polypeptide(L)'
;VRARWLGGLALAVLAGVGCRQDMHDQPKYRPFRESELFADRRSARPLVPGTVARGMLREDDALYTGKVGGSFVTEVPVPLTAKLLQRGRTEFDVFCSPCHGRTGFGDGMIVQRGFKQPPSYHTDRLRQKPVGYFFDVMSRGFGAMPDYASQIPVHDRWAIVAYVRALQLSEYSPASAVPADKHAELDRSLEAPAAAEAHR
;
A
#
# COMPACT_ATOMS: atom_id res chain seq x y z
N VAL A 1 -9.55 53.25 36.50
CA VAL A 1 -9.06 51.96 37.03
C VAL A 1 -10.15 50.88 36.97
N ARG A 2 -11.39 51.15 37.41
CA ARG A 2 -12.51 50.18 37.47
C ARG A 2 -12.91 49.65 36.09
N ALA A 3 -12.92 50.46 35.03
CA ALA A 3 -13.32 50.04 33.67
C ALA A 3 -12.33 49.02 33.05
N ARG A 4 -11.06 49.10 33.38
CA ARG A 4 -10.02 48.16 32.87
C ARG A 4 -10.19 46.75 33.47
N TRP A 5 -10.62 46.68 34.74
CA TRP A 5 -10.88 45.38 35.40
C TRP A 5 -12.14 44.71 34.88
N LEU A 6 -13.17 45.47 34.54
CA LEU A 6 -14.41 44.95 33.95
C LEU A 6 -14.16 44.36 32.54
N GLY A 7 -13.30 45.02 31.73
CA GLY A 7 -12.91 44.49 30.41
C GLY A 7 -12.11 43.19 30.50
N GLY A 8 -11.17 43.09 31.46
CA GLY A 8 -10.42 41.87 31.71
C GLY A 8 -11.29 40.69 32.17
N LEU A 9 -12.26 40.96 33.05
CA LEU A 9 -13.20 39.96 33.55
C LEU A 9 -14.12 39.44 32.41
N ALA A 10 -14.62 40.35 31.57
CA ALA A 10 -15.45 39.98 30.41
C ALA A 10 -14.68 39.12 29.40
N LEU A 11 -13.41 39.44 29.14
CA LEU A 11 -12.55 38.66 28.25
C LEU A 11 -12.26 37.26 28.82
N ALA A 12 -12.03 37.13 30.13
CA ALA A 12 -11.82 35.85 30.79
C ALA A 12 -13.07 34.95 30.76
N VAL A 13 -14.25 35.54 30.95
CA VAL A 13 -15.52 34.80 30.84
C VAL A 13 -15.78 34.34 29.41
N LEU A 14 -15.52 35.16 28.39
CA LEU A 14 -15.65 34.81 26.99
C LEU A 14 -14.66 33.69 26.57
N ALA A 15 -13.43 33.72 27.07
CA ALA A 15 -12.45 32.66 26.83
C ALA A 15 -12.86 31.34 27.49
N GLY A 16 -13.48 31.36 28.67
CA GLY A 16 -13.96 30.16 29.37
C GLY A 16 -15.12 29.45 28.66
N VAL A 17 -16.00 30.20 27.98
CA VAL A 17 -17.15 29.63 27.25
C VAL A 17 -16.75 28.95 25.93
N GLY A 18 -15.56 29.28 25.39
CA GLY A 18 -15.06 28.69 24.14
C GLY A 18 -14.57 27.24 24.28
N CYS A 19 -14.25 26.76 25.46
CA CYS A 19 -13.79 25.38 25.71
C CYS A 19 -14.98 24.43 25.86
N ARG A 20 -15.69 24.19 24.78
CA ARG A 20 -16.78 23.23 24.75
C ARG A 20 -16.24 21.81 24.56
N GLN A 21 -16.39 20.97 25.57
CA GLN A 21 -15.98 19.54 25.53
C GLN A 21 -17.16 18.58 25.40
N ASP A 22 -18.35 19.09 25.14
CA ASP A 22 -19.54 18.29 24.93
C ASP A 22 -19.29 17.31 23.76
N MET A 23 -19.69 16.06 23.92
CA MET A 23 -19.55 15.00 22.91
C MET A 23 -18.12 14.57 22.56
N HIS A 24 -17.07 15.15 23.12
CA HIS A 24 -15.69 14.70 22.91
C HIS A 24 -15.46 13.34 23.55
N ASP A 25 -15.93 13.13 24.74
CA ASP A 25 -15.85 11.87 25.46
C ASP A 25 -17.24 11.37 25.88
N GLN A 26 -17.84 10.60 25.00
CA GLN A 26 -19.17 10.06 25.21
C GLN A 26 -19.12 8.79 26.06
N PRO A 27 -20.17 8.45 26.84
CA PRO A 27 -20.26 7.21 27.61
C PRO A 27 -20.50 6.01 26.72
N LYS A 28 -19.51 5.69 25.85
CA LYS A 28 -19.50 4.54 24.95
C LYS A 28 -18.13 3.90 24.93
N TYR A 29 -18.09 2.58 24.78
CA TYR A 29 -16.83 1.87 24.57
C TYR A 29 -16.30 2.11 23.16
N ARG A 30 -14.99 2.33 23.07
CA ARG A 30 -14.23 2.40 21.82
C ARG A 30 -13.19 1.29 21.81
N PRO A 31 -12.69 0.83 20.65
CA PRO A 31 -11.81 -0.36 20.57
C PRO A 31 -10.60 -0.34 21.50
N PHE A 32 -10.01 0.79 21.77
CA PHE A 32 -8.82 0.91 22.65
C PHE A 32 -9.13 1.53 24.02
N ARG A 33 -10.42 1.63 24.39
CA ARG A 33 -10.81 2.03 25.72
C ARG A 33 -10.80 0.87 26.68
N GLU A 34 -10.56 1.21 27.95
CA GLU A 34 -10.71 0.28 29.06
C GLU A 34 -12.18 -0.06 29.29
N SER A 35 -12.46 -1.28 29.71
CA SER A 35 -13.78 -1.75 30.10
C SER A 35 -13.68 -2.50 31.43
N GLU A 36 -14.42 -2.07 32.40
CA GLU A 36 -14.53 -2.77 33.71
C GLU A 36 -15.38 -4.05 33.62
N LEU A 37 -16.13 -4.22 32.53
CA LEU A 37 -17.00 -5.38 32.32
C LEU A 37 -16.21 -6.69 32.13
N PHE A 38 -14.97 -6.61 31.64
CA PHE A 38 -14.15 -7.77 31.32
C PHE A 38 -12.92 -7.86 32.21
N ALA A 39 -12.55 -9.06 32.63
CA ALA A 39 -11.40 -9.30 33.49
C ALA A 39 -10.05 -8.83 32.89
N ASP A 40 -9.93 -8.87 31.56
CA ASP A 40 -8.76 -8.38 30.84
C ASP A 40 -8.80 -6.87 30.57
N ARG A 41 -9.84 -6.19 31.06
CA ARG A 41 -10.07 -4.74 30.92
C ARG A 41 -10.09 -4.22 29.49
N ARG A 42 -10.22 -5.07 28.48
CA ARG A 42 -10.23 -4.70 27.07
C ARG A 42 -11.66 -4.54 26.54
N SER A 43 -11.99 -3.38 26.01
CA SER A 43 -13.28 -3.15 25.32
C SER A 43 -13.36 -3.86 23.96
N ALA A 44 -12.24 -3.93 23.23
CA ALA A 44 -12.15 -4.73 22.00
C ALA A 44 -11.95 -6.19 22.35
N ARG A 45 -12.93 -7.03 22.01
CA ARG A 45 -12.89 -8.47 22.32
C ARG A 45 -12.08 -9.22 21.25
N PRO A 46 -11.25 -10.21 21.64
CA PRO A 46 -10.63 -11.11 20.69
C PRO A 46 -11.70 -11.92 19.95
N LEU A 47 -11.35 -12.39 18.76
CA LEU A 47 -12.22 -13.31 18.03
C LEU A 47 -12.46 -14.58 18.85
N VAL A 48 -13.69 -15.08 18.83
CA VAL A 48 -14.03 -16.34 19.49
C VAL A 48 -13.33 -17.47 18.75
N PRO A 49 -12.52 -18.31 19.42
CA PRO A 49 -11.85 -19.42 18.78
C PRO A 49 -12.83 -20.34 18.02
N GLY A 50 -12.44 -20.79 16.83
CA GLY A 50 -13.27 -21.67 16.01
C GLY A 50 -14.42 -20.98 15.28
N THR A 51 -14.49 -19.65 15.29
CA THR A 51 -15.50 -18.88 14.54
C THR A 51 -14.88 -18.09 13.42
N VAL A 52 -15.64 -17.95 12.33
CA VAL A 52 -15.32 -17.06 11.20
C VAL A 52 -16.42 -16.02 11.10
N ALA A 53 -16.06 -14.75 11.11
CA ALA A 53 -17.04 -13.67 10.95
C ALA A 53 -17.71 -13.75 9.57
N ARG A 54 -18.97 -13.33 9.50
CA ARG A 54 -19.73 -13.32 8.24
C ARG A 54 -18.99 -12.52 7.17
N GLY A 55 -18.78 -13.13 6.00
CA GLY A 55 -18.04 -12.55 4.90
C GLY A 55 -16.51 -12.62 5.01
N MET A 56 -15.98 -13.24 6.07
CA MET A 56 -14.53 -13.38 6.28
C MET A 56 -14.03 -14.81 6.01
N LEU A 57 -14.86 -15.69 5.48
CA LEU A 57 -14.46 -17.02 5.05
C LEU A 57 -13.52 -16.92 3.84
N ARG A 58 -12.34 -17.52 3.96
CA ARG A 58 -11.25 -17.45 2.96
C ARG A 58 -10.98 -18.84 2.43
N GLU A 59 -11.86 -19.36 1.56
CA GLU A 59 -11.78 -20.72 1.01
C GLU A 59 -10.82 -20.82 -0.19
N ASP A 60 -10.57 -19.72 -0.89
CA ASP A 60 -9.65 -19.70 -2.04
C ASP A 60 -8.21 -19.43 -1.59
N ASP A 61 -7.45 -20.49 -1.38
CA ASP A 61 -6.05 -20.41 -0.96
C ASP A 61 -5.20 -19.62 -1.97
N ALA A 62 -5.42 -19.78 -3.27
CA ALA A 62 -4.70 -19.04 -4.29
C ALA A 62 -4.91 -17.53 -4.12
N LEU A 63 -6.16 -17.11 -3.95
CA LEU A 63 -6.52 -15.71 -3.80
C LEU A 63 -5.99 -15.11 -2.49
N TYR A 64 -6.18 -15.80 -1.37
CA TYR A 64 -5.92 -15.23 -0.04
C TYR A 64 -4.50 -15.44 0.46
N THR A 65 -3.79 -16.47 -0.03
CA THR A 65 -2.44 -16.80 0.44
C THR A 65 -1.36 -16.71 -0.66
N GLY A 66 -1.75 -16.70 -1.92
CA GLY A 66 -0.82 -16.80 -3.06
C GLY A 66 -0.23 -18.20 -3.23
N LYS A 67 -0.82 -19.23 -2.58
CA LYS A 67 -0.32 -20.61 -2.58
C LYS A 67 -1.46 -21.60 -2.79
N VAL A 68 -1.12 -22.74 -3.38
CA VAL A 68 -1.97 -23.93 -3.45
C VAL A 68 -1.11 -25.12 -3.08
N GLY A 69 -1.55 -25.92 -2.13
CA GLY A 69 -0.78 -27.08 -1.67
C GLY A 69 0.63 -26.72 -1.16
N GLY A 70 0.81 -25.53 -0.58
CA GLY A 70 2.10 -25.04 -0.07
C GLY A 70 3.01 -24.42 -1.14
N SER A 71 2.72 -24.55 -2.42
CA SER A 71 3.49 -23.98 -3.53
C SER A 71 2.91 -22.64 -3.98
N PHE A 72 3.78 -21.70 -4.34
CA PHE A 72 3.35 -20.40 -4.86
C PHE A 72 2.65 -20.55 -6.21
N VAL A 73 1.54 -19.84 -6.40
CA VAL A 73 0.84 -19.77 -7.67
C VAL A 73 1.66 -19.02 -8.72
N THR A 74 1.58 -19.47 -9.96
CA THR A 74 2.30 -18.89 -11.11
C THR A 74 1.45 -17.88 -11.89
N GLU A 75 0.13 -17.91 -11.69
CA GLU A 75 -0.82 -17.02 -12.34
C GLU A 75 -1.55 -16.16 -11.32
N VAL A 76 -1.93 -14.94 -11.72
CA VAL A 76 -2.73 -14.04 -10.89
C VAL A 76 -4.15 -14.58 -10.81
N PRO A 77 -4.69 -14.90 -9.60
CA PRO A 77 -5.99 -15.55 -9.44
C PRO A 77 -7.19 -14.59 -9.60
N VAL A 78 -7.01 -13.49 -10.30
CA VAL A 78 -8.06 -12.52 -10.64
C VAL A 78 -7.94 -12.14 -12.12
N PRO A 79 -9.05 -11.77 -12.79
CA PRO A 79 -9.02 -11.39 -14.20
C PRO A 79 -8.06 -10.23 -14.46
N LEU A 80 -7.09 -10.44 -15.34
CA LEU A 80 -6.12 -9.42 -15.74
C LEU A 80 -6.77 -8.46 -16.75
N THR A 81 -7.10 -7.27 -16.28
CA THR A 81 -7.75 -6.21 -17.10
C THR A 81 -6.94 -4.92 -17.04
N ALA A 82 -7.13 -4.03 -18.01
CA ALA A 82 -6.52 -2.69 -17.99
C ALA A 82 -6.88 -1.92 -16.69
N LYS A 83 -8.13 -2.07 -16.20
CA LYS A 83 -8.59 -1.48 -14.94
C LYS A 83 -7.82 -2.02 -13.73
N LEU A 84 -7.56 -3.34 -13.71
CA LEU A 84 -6.76 -3.98 -12.65
C LEU A 84 -5.32 -3.44 -12.66
N LEU A 85 -4.69 -3.35 -13.83
CA LEU A 85 -3.34 -2.81 -13.97
C LEU A 85 -3.26 -1.35 -13.55
N GLN A 86 -4.24 -0.53 -13.92
CA GLN A 86 -4.29 0.86 -13.48
C GLN A 86 -4.48 0.99 -11.98
N ARG A 87 -5.34 0.16 -11.37
CA ARG A 87 -5.49 0.08 -9.91
C ARG A 87 -4.16 -0.33 -9.27
N GLY A 88 -3.49 -1.35 -9.81
CA GLY A 88 -2.19 -1.81 -9.34
C GLY A 88 -1.12 -0.72 -9.39
N ARG A 89 -1.08 0.07 -10.47
CA ARG A 89 -0.19 1.23 -10.57
C ARG A 89 -0.48 2.27 -9.48
N THR A 90 -1.74 2.63 -9.30
CA THR A 90 -2.13 3.61 -8.28
C THR A 90 -1.70 3.17 -6.88
N GLU A 91 -1.98 1.93 -6.51
CA GLU A 91 -1.61 1.39 -5.20
C GLU A 91 -0.09 1.21 -5.05
N PHE A 92 0.59 0.80 -6.12
CA PHE A 92 2.05 0.72 -6.16
C PHE A 92 2.69 2.09 -5.95
N ASP A 93 2.18 3.12 -6.60
CA ASP A 93 2.70 4.48 -6.47
C ASP A 93 2.55 5.03 -5.04
N VAL A 94 1.50 4.61 -4.33
CA VAL A 94 1.26 5.04 -2.94
C VAL A 94 2.10 4.24 -1.93
N PHE A 95 2.05 2.90 -2.00
CA PHE A 95 2.59 2.04 -0.95
C PHE A 95 4.01 1.51 -1.24
N CYS A 96 4.38 1.34 -2.50
CA CYS A 96 5.59 0.64 -2.89
C CYS A 96 6.68 1.58 -3.41
N SER A 97 6.30 2.57 -4.23
CA SER A 97 7.25 3.45 -4.91
C SER A 97 8.14 4.27 -3.97
N PRO A 98 7.72 4.65 -2.74
CA PRO A 98 8.60 5.38 -1.83
C PRO A 98 9.92 4.64 -1.55
N CYS A 99 9.89 3.30 -1.52
CA CYS A 99 11.09 2.48 -1.35
C CYS A 99 11.58 1.90 -2.67
N HIS A 100 10.67 1.35 -3.50
CA HIS A 100 11.04 0.61 -4.71
C HIS A 100 11.28 1.47 -5.95
N GLY A 101 10.97 2.77 -5.89
CA GLY A 101 10.96 3.65 -7.06
C GLY A 101 9.75 3.38 -7.97
N ARG A 102 9.36 4.34 -8.79
CA ARG A 102 8.21 4.20 -9.70
C ARG A 102 8.43 3.18 -10.80
N THR A 103 9.68 2.97 -11.17
CA THR A 103 10.11 2.01 -12.17
C THR A 103 10.53 0.66 -11.58
N GLY A 104 10.64 0.55 -10.25
CA GLY A 104 10.93 -0.71 -9.58
C GLY A 104 12.42 -1.06 -9.45
N PHE A 105 13.33 -0.10 -9.65
CA PHE A 105 14.78 -0.30 -9.49
C PHE A 105 15.26 -0.29 -8.04
N GLY A 106 14.41 0.08 -7.09
CA GLY A 106 14.77 0.12 -5.67
C GLY A 106 15.41 1.44 -5.26
N ASP A 107 15.24 2.49 -6.03
CA ASP A 107 15.85 3.82 -5.87
C ASP A 107 14.85 4.87 -5.33
N GLY A 108 13.82 4.42 -4.63
CA GLY A 108 12.76 5.28 -4.11
C GLY A 108 13.29 6.37 -3.16
N MET A 109 12.47 7.41 -2.96
CA MET A 109 12.84 8.61 -2.20
C MET A 109 13.34 8.30 -0.78
N ILE A 110 12.79 7.27 -0.12
CA ILE A 110 13.20 6.88 1.23
C ILE A 110 14.62 6.26 1.22
N VAL A 111 14.95 5.51 0.17
CA VAL A 111 16.30 4.95 -0.03
C VAL A 111 17.32 6.07 -0.22
N GLN A 112 16.99 7.09 -0.99
CA GLN A 112 17.86 8.28 -1.18
C GLN A 112 18.09 9.05 0.13
N ARG A 113 17.26 8.82 1.14
CA ARG A 113 17.39 9.40 2.49
C ARG A 113 18.02 8.45 3.52
N GLY A 114 18.69 7.38 3.06
CA GLY A 114 19.48 6.49 3.91
C GLY A 114 18.79 5.20 4.35
N PHE A 115 17.59 4.89 3.85
CA PHE A 115 17.00 3.58 4.08
C PHE A 115 17.69 2.50 3.24
N LYS A 116 17.66 1.26 3.75
CA LYS A 116 18.21 0.13 3.02
C LYS A 116 17.52 -0.04 1.67
N GLN A 117 18.30 -0.07 0.61
CA GLN A 117 17.80 -0.27 -0.74
C GLN A 117 17.18 -1.66 -0.90
N PRO A 118 15.92 -1.77 -1.35
CA PRO A 118 15.35 -3.03 -1.75
C PRO A 118 15.96 -3.52 -3.06
N PRO A 119 15.97 -4.83 -3.33
CA PRO A 119 16.43 -5.33 -4.61
C PRO A 119 15.52 -4.85 -5.75
N SER A 120 16.12 -4.51 -6.89
CA SER A 120 15.37 -4.18 -8.11
C SER A 120 14.49 -5.36 -8.54
N TYR A 121 13.24 -5.08 -8.92
CA TYR A 121 12.35 -6.08 -9.51
C TYR A 121 12.86 -6.66 -10.82
N HIS A 122 13.78 -5.98 -11.50
CA HIS A 122 14.32 -6.35 -12.81
C HIS A 122 15.46 -7.37 -12.74
N THR A 123 15.92 -7.75 -11.54
CA THR A 123 16.91 -8.81 -11.40
C THR A 123 16.36 -10.16 -11.86
N ASP A 124 17.18 -11.00 -12.50
CA ASP A 124 16.78 -12.36 -12.95
C ASP A 124 16.18 -13.19 -11.82
N ARG A 125 16.77 -13.09 -10.63
CA ARG A 125 16.26 -13.75 -9.44
C ARG A 125 14.80 -13.41 -9.12
N LEU A 126 14.39 -12.16 -9.26
CA LEU A 126 13.01 -11.74 -8.98
C LEU A 126 12.10 -11.96 -10.20
N ARG A 127 12.60 -11.78 -11.42
CA ARG A 127 11.82 -12.06 -12.63
C ARG A 127 11.36 -13.51 -12.70
N GLN A 128 12.19 -14.46 -12.22
CA GLN A 128 11.90 -15.90 -12.20
C GLN A 128 10.97 -16.32 -11.05
N LYS A 129 10.73 -15.45 -10.04
CA LYS A 129 9.84 -15.80 -8.94
C LYS A 129 8.38 -15.87 -9.40
N PRO A 130 7.58 -16.86 -8.93
CA PRO A 130 6.15 -16.92 -9.23
C PRO A 130 5.40 -15.71 -8.64
N VAL A 131 4.23 -15.39 -9.17
CA VAL A 131 3.43 -14.24 -8.74
C VAL A 131 3.01 -14.33 -7.27
N GLY A 132 2.70 -15.55 -6.80
CA GLY A 132 2.37 -15.81 -5.40
C GLY A 132 3.48 -15.43 -4.41
N TYR A 133 4.75 -15.46 -4.84
CA TYR A 133 5.86 -15.00 -4.02
C TYR A 133 5.75 -13.51 -3.69
N PHE A 134 5.45 -12.66 -4.68
CA PHE A 134 5.27 -11.22 -4.46
C PHE A 134 4.07 -10.94 -3.56
N PHE A 135 2.98 -11.68 -3.75
CA PHE A 135 1.81 -11.58 -2.89
C PHE A 135 2.12 -11.95 -1.43
N ASP A 136 2.86 -13.04 -1.22
CA ASP A 136 3.26 -13.52 0.11
C ASP A 136 4.18 -12.50 0.81
N VAL A 137 5.17 -11.95 0.08
CA VAL A 137 6.09 -10.92 0.60
C VAL A 137 5.32 -9.66 1.03
N MET A 138 4.38 -9.17 0.22
CA MET A 138 3.53 -8.04 0.61
C MET A 138 2.64 -8.35 1.81
N SER A 139 2.18 -9.61 1.91
CA SER A 139 1.23 -10.00 2.95
C SER A 139 1.87 -10.23 4.31
N ARG A 140 3.13 -10.67 4.35
CA ARG A 140 3.82 -11.05 5.59
C ARG A 140 5.08 -10.22 5.88
N GLY A 141 5.48 -9.39 4.93
CA GLY A 141 6.76 -8.70 5.00
C GLY A 141 7.93 -9.61 4.62
N PHE A 142 9.10 -9.02 4.44
CA PHE A 142 10.35 -9.74 4.16
C PHE A 142 11.56 -8.92 4.60
N GLY A 143 12.30 -9.39 5.57
CA GLY A 143 13.47 -8.69 6.11
C GLY A 143 13.10 -7.31 6.69
N ALA A 144 13.58 -6.23 6.07
CA ALA A 144 13.26 -4.87 6.49
C ALA A 144 11.92 -4.34 5.93
N MET A 145 11.31 -5.06 4.99
CA MET A 145 10.00 -4.70 4.42
C MET A 145 8.88 -5.13 5.38
N PRO A 146 8.05 -4.21 5.88
CA PRO A 146 6.90 -4.55 6.71
C PRO A 146 5.83 -5.30 5.91
N ASP A 147 4.87 -5.90 6.62
CA ASP A 147 3.66 -6.44 6.00
C ASP A 147 2.65 -5.32 5.66
N TYR A 148 1.87 -5.55 4.63
CA TYR A 148 0.83 -4.64 4.16
C TYR A 148 -0.57 -5.25 4.18
N ALA A 149 -0.74 -6.43 4.76
CA ALA A 149 -2.02 -7.13 4.75
C ALA A 149 -3.14 -6.37 5.45
N SER A 150 -2.81 -5.57 6.46
CA SER A 150 -3.78 -4.74 7.20
C SER A 150 -4.16 -3.45 6.46
N GLN A 151 -3.33 -2.98 5.54
CA GLN A 151 -3.49 -1.70 4.85
C GLN A 151 -4.02 -1.87 3.43
N ILE A 152 -3.62 -2.93 2.74
CA ILE A 152 -3.95 -3.18 1.33
C ILE A 152 -4.86 -4.40 1.21
N PRO A 153 -6.11 -4.23 0.71
CA PRO A 153 -7.03 -5.34 0.46
C PRO A 153 -6.43 -6.41 -0.46
N VAL A 154 -6.93 -7.65 -0.35
CA VAL A 154 -6.44 -8.80 -1.12
C VAL A 154 -6.42 -8.53 -2.64
N HIS A 155 -7.51 -8.02 -3.18
CA HIS A 155 -7.60 -7.73 -4.62
C HIS A 155 -6.61 -6.65 -5.07
N ASP A 156 -6.38 -5.63 -4.25
CA ASP A 156 -5.41 -4.56 -4.55
C ASP A 156 -3.98 -5.09 -4.47
N ARG A 157 -3.66 -6.01 -3.56
CA ARG A 157 -2.35 -6.68 -3.54
C ARG A 157 -2.11 -7.47 -4.84
N TRP A 158 -3.13 -8.17 -5.35
CA TRP A 158 -3.03 -8.84 -6.66
C TRP A 158 -2.90 -7.86 -7.82
N ALA A 159 -3.58 -6.71 -7.74
CA ALA A 159 -3.41 -5.64 -8.72
C ALA A 159 -1.97 -5.10 -8.73
N ILE A 160 -1.36 -4.90 -7.56
CA ILE A 160 0.05 -4.52 -7.43
C ILE A 160 0.97 -5.60 -8.01
N VAL A 161 0.72 -6.88 -7.72
CA VAL A 161 1.50 -7.99 -8.32
C VAL A 161 1.43 -7.96 -9.84
N ALA A 162 0.25 -7.77 -10.41
CA ALA A 162 0.07 -7.65 -11.85
C ALA A 162 0.85 -6.45 -12.42
N TYR A 163 0.83 -5.32 -11.73
CA TYR A 163 1.59 -4.14 -12.12
C TYR A 163 3.11 -4.34 -12.02
N VAL A 164 3.61 -5.02 -10.97
CA VAL A 164 5.04 -5.40 -10.88
C VAL A 164 5.45 -6.26 -12.07
N ARG A 165 4.60 -7.17 -12.54
CA ARG A 165 4.86 -7.95 -13.76
C ARG A 165 4.90 -7.07 -15.01
N ALA A 166 4.01 -6.09 -15.10
CA ALA A 166 4.03 -5.12 -16.20
C ALA A 166 5.33 -4.28 -16.20
N LEU A 167 5.82 -3.84 -15.02
CA LEU A 167 7.12 -3.17 -14.91
C LEU A 167 8.27 -4.06 -15.36
N GLN A 168 8.29 -5.32 -14.94
CA GLN A 168 9.32 -6.28 -15.39
C GLN A 168 9.27 -6.51 -16.91
N LEU A 169 8.07 -6.57 -17.48
CA LEU A 169 7.89 -6.74 -18.92
C LEU A 169 8.34 -5.50 -19.69
N SER A 170 8.03 -4.30 -19.22
CA SER A 170 8.38 -3.05 -19.91
C SER A 170 9.89 -2.88 -20.09
N GLU A 171 10.70 -3.36 -19.13
CA GLU A 171 12.16 -3.30 -19.21
C GLU A 171 12.77 -4.33 -20.16
N TYR A 172 12.10 -5.48 -20.34
CA TYR A 172 12.66 -6.62 -21.10
C TYR A 172 11.80 -7.03 -22.30
N SER A 173 10.84 -6.19 -22.68
CA SER A 173 10.01 -6.50 -23.84
C SER A 173 10.79 -6.31 -25.12
N PRO A 174 10.83 -7.30 -26.03
CA PRO A 174 11.44 -7.09 -27.34
C PRO A 174 10.63 -6.08 -28.16
N ALA A 175 11.28 -5.28 -28.99
CA ALA A 175 10.61 -4.30 -29.85
C ALA A 175 9.50 -4.92 -30.71
N SER A 176 9.66 -6.20 -31.10
CA SER A 176 8.66 -6.98 -31.84
C SER A 176 7.34 -7.22 -31.06
N ALA A 177 7.33 -7.04 -29.75
CA ALA A 177 6.12 -7.17 -28.93
C ALA A 177 5.29 -5.85 -28.91
N VAL A 178 5.84 -4.76 -29.44
CA VAL A 178 5.12 -3.50 -29.58
C VAL A 178 4.11 -3.64 -30.74
N PRO A 179 2.83 -3.24 -30.57
CA PRO A 179 1.85 -3.25 -31.64
C PRO A 179 2.33 -2.45 -32.84
N ALA A 180 2.06 -2.95 -34.07
CA ALA A 180 2.58 -2.36 -35.30
C ALA A 180 2.19 -0.87 -35.49
N ASP A 181 1.01 -0.47 -35.03
CA ASP A 181 0.53 0.89 -35.04
C ASP A 181 1.30 1.83 -34.10
N LYS A 182 2.11 1.28 -33.19
CA LYS A 182 2.96 2.01 -32.24
C LYS A 182 4.45 2.04 -32.62
N HIS A 183 4.86 1.30 -33.65
CA HIS A 183 6.27 1.26 -34.05
C HIS A 183 6.82 2.65 -34.44
N ALA A 184 6.06 3.46 -35.19
CA ALA A 184 6.49 4.81 -35.56
C ALA A 184 6.63 5.76 -34.36
N GLU A 185 5.92 5.51 -33.25
CA GLU A 185 6.07 6.26 -32.00
C GLU A 185 7.32 5.79 -31.24
N LEU A 186 7.57 4.49 -31.23
CA LEU A 186 8.78 3.88 -30.66
C LEU A 186 10.03 4.41 -31.35
N ASP A 187 10.07 4.36 -32.69
CA ASP A 187 11.22 4.79 -33.48
C ASP A 187 11.55 6.28 -33.21
N ARG A 188 10.53 7.14 -33.17
CA ARG A 188 10.71 8.55 -32.81
C ARG A 188 11.25 8.75 -31.40
N SER A 189 10.84 7.89 -30.44
CA SER A 189 11.33 7.97 -29.08
C SER A 189 12.79 7.53 -28.95
N LEU A 190 13.23 6.60 -29.81
CA LEU A 190 14.62 6.13 -29.87
C LEU A 190 15.53 7.13 -30.63
N GLU A 191 14.98 7.87 -31.58
CA GLU A 191 15.69 8.89 -32.36
C GLU A 191 15.80 10.25 -31.64
N ALA A 192 14.92 10.50 -30.65
CA ALA A 192 14.99 11.72 -29.85
C ALA A 192 16.31 11.71 -29.05
N PRO A 193 17.25 12.63 -29.33
CA PRO A 193 18.55 12.60 -28.70
C PRO A 193 18.42 12.76 -27.19
N ALA A 194 19.34 12.14 -26.45
CA ALA A 194 19.58 12.29 -25.02
C ALA A 194 19.93 13.76 -24.61
N ALA A 195 19.31 14.74 -25.25
CA ALA A 195 19.50 16.17 -25.02
C ALA A 195 18.93 16.65 -23.65
N ALA A 196 18.25 15.78 -22.90
CA ALA A 196 17.66 16.13 -21.61
C ALA A 196 18.57 15.83 -20.40
N GLU A 197 19.68 15.13 -20.55
CA GLU A 197 20.61 14.81 -19.45
C GLU A 197 21.72 15.82 -19.20
N ALA A 198 21.83 16.84 -20.04
CA ALA A 198 22.89 17.87 -19.95
C ALA A 198 22.58 19.05 -18.99
N HIS A 199 21.45 19.03 -18.32
CA HIS A 199 21.01 20.10 -17.39
C HIS A 199 20.54 19.56 -16.02
N ARG A 200 21.30 18.68 -15.40
CA ARG A 200 21.18 18.41 -13.96
C ARG A 200 22.53 18.39 -13.27
#